data_e678f2e744ea3b7908f1197dbaf2c70e
#
_entry.id   e678f2e744ea3b7908f1197dbaf2c70e
#
_cell.length_a   1.000
_cell.length_b   1.000
_cell.length_c   1.000
_cell.angle_alpha   90.00
_cell.angle_beta   90.00
_cell.angle_gamma   90.00
#
_symmetry.space_group_name_H-M   'P 1'
#
loop_
_entity.id
_entity.type
_entity.pdbx_description
1 polymer ?
#
loop_
_entity_poly.entity_id
_entity_poly.type
_entity_poly.pdbx_seq_one_letter_code
_entity_poly.pdbx_strand_id
1 'polypeptide(L)'
;MSPRRWLPLAAIAAASLGAAPAALANTSESSNWAGYAVHHNGVHFKKVTGTWTQPTATCTAGRATYSAVWVGIGGFSVNSPALEQIGTESDCTASGRAVSSAWYELVPSASRGVKLTVKPGDRMRAGVTVSDGEVTLTLTDLTRHRSFAKRLHPAVVDTSSAEWIVEAPSVCSNSFNCHTLPLADFGSTGFTAAMATSSTGHLGTIEDRAWTTTRISLASTGRTFVSDSSASATAAVASPLSSKGSAFTVTYRSGVASAPVNPVHPAFVAGDRLTHSDLSAR
;
A
#
# COMPACT_ATOMS: atom_id res chain seq x y z
N MET A 1 -70.84 17.31 41.57
CA MET A 1 -69.68 18.06 41.19
C MET A 1 -68.49 17.16 41.21
N SER A 2 -67.98 16.71 40.04
CA SER A 2 -66.89 15.72 39.92
C SER A 2 -65.65 16.44 39.42
N PRO A 3 -64.43 16.29 39.96
CA PRO A 3 -63.24 16.99 39.51
C PRO A 3 -62.64 16.26 38.31
N ARG A 4 -62.51 17.00 37.21
CA ARG A 4 -61.75 16.59 35.97
C ARG A 4 -60.27 16.51 36.31
N ARG A 5 -59.67 15.31 36.18
CA ARG A 5 -58.22 15.09 36.22
C ARG A 5 -57.64 15.42 34.84
N TRP A 6 -56.71 16.34 34.81
CA TRP A 6 -55.87 16.66 33.64
C TRP A 6 -54.64 15.75 33.66
N LEU A 7 -54.43 14.93 32.60
CA LEU A 7 -53.22 14.17 32.38
C LEU A 7 -52.27 15.03 31.51
N PRO A 8 -50.98 15.16 31.87
CA PRO A 8 -50.03 15.84 30.99
C PRO A 8 -49.61 14.90 29.84
N LEU A 9 -49.74 15.36 28.60
CA LEU A 9 -49.14 14.74 27.44
C LEU A 9 -47.60 14.94 27.51
N ALA A 10 -46.85 13.87 27.69
CA ALA A 10 -45.42 13.86 27.54
C ALA A 10 -45.08 13.80 26.03
N ALA A 11 -44.54 14.88 25.49
CA ALA A 11 -44.00 14.90 24.11
C ALA A 11 -42.66 14.16 24.10
N ILE A 12 -42.62 13.01 23.44
CA ILE A 12 -41.36 12.27 23.14
C ILE A 12 -40.71 12.95 21.93
N ALA A 13 -39.66 13.71 22.16
CA ALA A 13 -38.79 14.22 21.07
C ALA A 13 -37.93 13.06 20.56
N ALA A 14 -38.24 12.52 19.37
CA ALA A 14 -37.40 11.58 18.67
C ALA A 14 -36.18 12.30 18.13
N ALA A 15 -35.02 12.15 18.77
CA ALA A 15 -33.74 12.60 18.22
C ALA A 15 -33.35 11.69 17.06
N SER A 16 -33.51 12.16 15.82
CA SER A 16 -32.97 11.53 14.64
C SER A 16 -31.44 11.67 14.66
N LEU A 17 -30.73 10.59 15.01
CA LEU A 17 -29.29 10.46 14.80
C LEU A 17 -29.05 10.42 13.27
N GLY A 18 -28.83 11.57 12.68
CA GLY A 18 -28.38 11.67 11.30
C GLY A 18 -27.00 11.01 11.19
N ALA A 19 -26.92 9.88 10.49
CA ALA A 19 -25.64 9.33 10.08
C ALA A 19 -24.95 10.37 9.20
N ALA A 20 -23.83 10.92 9.66
CA ALA A 20 -23.00 11.80 8.82
C ALA A 20 -22.56 11.00 7.57
N PRO A 21 -22.66 11.58 6.37
CA PRO A 21 -22.22 10.89 5.17
C PRO A 21 -20.72 10.55 5.31
N ALA A 22 -20.37 9.30 5.02
CA ALA A 22 -18.98 8.89 4.94
C ALA A 22 -18.30 9.74 3.86
N ALA A 23 -17.17 10.36 4.18
CA ALA A 23 -16.40 11.10 3.20
C ALA A 23 -15.99 10.12 2.09
N LEU A 24 -16.40 10.41 0.85
CA LEU A 24 -15.99 9.60 -0.29
C LEU A 24 -14.49 9.80 -0.49
N ALA A 25 -13.72 8.70 -0.40
CA ALA A 25 -12.31 8.73 -0.73
C ALA A 25 -12.14 9.15 -2.20
N ASN A 26 -11.19 10.03 -2.46
CA ASN A 26 -10.76 10.30 -3.83
C ASN A 26 -10.29 9.00 -4.48
N THR A 27 -10.41 8.89 -5.79
CA THR A 27 -9.93 7.72 -6.54
C THR A 27 -8.83 8.14 -7.51
N SER A 28 -7.81 7.31 -7.64
CA SER A 28 -6.70 7.50 -8.56
C SER A 28 -6.34 6.17 -9.23
N GLU A 29 -5.79 6.23 -10.44
CA GLU A 29 -5.18 5.10 -11.11
C GLU A 29 -3.67 5.25 -11.07
N SER A 30 -2.96 4.13 -10.88
CA SER A 30 -1.51 4.05 -10.92
C SER A 30 -1.08 2.92 -11.84
N SER A 31 0.08 3.07 -12.47
CA SER A 31 0.67 2.03 -13.32
C SER A 31 1.23 0.85 -12.54
N ASN A 32 1.46 1.01 -11.22
CA ASN A 32 2.14 0.02 -10.40
C ASN A 32 1.57 -0.15 -8.97
N TRP A 33 0.73 0.78 -8.47
CA TRP A 33 0.21 0.75 -7.09
C TRP A 33 -1.28 0.44 -7.02
N ALA A 34 -1.68 -0.35 -6.02
CA ALA A 34 -3.06 -0.50 -5.56
C ALA A 34 -3.11 -0.42 -4.03
N GLY A 35 -4.05 0.34 -3.49
CA GLY A 35 -4.17 0.52 -2.05
C GLY A 35 -4.72 1.88 -1.66
N TYR A 36 -4.11 2.49 -0.66
CA TYR A 36 -4.51 3.80 -0.16
C TYR A 36 -3.30 4.68 0.13
N ALA A 37 -3.45 5.98 -0.15
CA ALA A 37 -2.58 7.03 0.33
C ALA A 37 -3.39 8.06 1.10
N VAL A 38 -2.78 8.64 2.14
CA VAL A 38 -3.29 9.81 2.85
C VAL A 38 -2.31 10.96 2.68
N HIS A 39 -2.85 12.16 2.40
CA HIS A 39 -2.07 13.37 2.12
C HIS A 39 -2.93 14.60 2.39
N HIS A 40 -2.32 15.75 2.63
CA HIS A 40 -3.03 17.03 2.67
C HIS A 40 -2.01 18.17 2.63
N ASN A 41 -2.36 19.31 2.00
CA ASN A 41 -1.48 20.47 1.96
C ASN A 41 -1.16 20.97 3.38
N GLY A 42 0.14 21.08 3.70
CA GLY A 42 0.61 21.51 5.01
C GLY A 42 0.56 20.44 6.11
N VAL A 43 0.09 19.22 5.81
CA VAL A 43 0.19 18.08 6.71
C VAL A 43 1.42 17.26 6.35
N HIS A 44 2.26 16.99 7.34
CA HIS A 44 3.42 16.12 7.23
C HIS A 44 3.21 14.90 8.12
N PHE A 45 3.65 13.74 7.66
CA PHE A 45 3.54 12.49 8.39
C PHE A 45 4.87 12.10 9.00
N LYS A 46 4.85 11.68 10.27
CA LYS A 46 6.04 11.18 10.94
C LYS A 46 6.02 9.69 11.21
N LYS A 47 4.85 9.04 11.04
CA LYS A 47 4.74 7.59 11.25
C LYS A 47 3.60 7.00 10.43
N VAL A 48 3.85 5.84 9.87
CA VAL A 48 2.85 4.95 9.26
C VAL A 48 3.01 3.55 9.83
N THR A 49 1.90 2.85 10.01
CA THR A 49 1.90 1.42 10.39
C THR A 49 0.80 0.67 9.68
N GLY A 50 1.02 -0.61 9.42
CA GLY A 50 0.02 -1.51 8.85
C GLY A 50 0.34 -2.96 9.18
N THR A 51 -0.68 -3.80 9.11
CA THR A 51 -0.57 -5.25 9.31
C THR A 51 -1.28 -5.94 8.17
N TRP A 52 -0.65 -6.95 7.57
CA TRP A 52 -1.24 -7.77 6.52
C TRP A 52 -0.95 -9.25 6.73
N THR A 53 -1.65 -10.11 6.01
CA THR A 53 -1.30 -11.52 5.88
C THR A 53 -0.50 -11.69 4.60
N GLN A 54 0.69 -12.31 4.70
CA GLN A 54 1.55 -12.58 3.55
C GLN A 54 0.81 -13.41 2.51
N PRO A 55 0.59 -12.91 1.29
CA PRO A 55 -0.10 -13.67 0.26
C PRO A 55 0.79 -14.79 -0.31
N THR A 56 0.15 -15.70 -1.01
CA THR A 56 0.82 -16.71 -1.85
C THR A 56 0.58 -16.37 -3.30
N ALA A 57 1.64 -16.20 -4.09
CA ALA A 57 1.48 -16.02 -5.53
C ALA A 57 1.10 -17.34 -6.22
N THR A 58 0.14 -17.29 -7.16
CA THR A 58 -0.20 -18.40 -8.06
C THR A 58 0.75 -18.36 -9.25
N CYS A 59 1.58 -19.38 -9.39
CA CYS A 59 2.69 -19.38 -10.32
C CYS A 59 2.50 -20.35 -11.48
N THR A 60 2.93 -19.92 -12.68
CA THR A 60 2.98 -20.75 -13.88
C THR A 60 4.43 -20.88 -14.34
N ALA A 61 4.88 -22.08 -14.64
CA ALA A 61 6.20 -22.34 -15.19
C ALA A 61 6.40 -21.57 -16.52
N GLY A 62 7.61 -21.04 -16.74
CA GLY A 62 7.95 -20.19 -17.87
C GLY A 62 7.63 -18.71 -17.69
N ARG A 63 7.01 -18.30 -16.57
CA ARG A 63 6.61 -16.90 -16.29
C ARG A 63 7.09 -16.44 -14.92
N ALA A 64 8.04 -15.52 -14.91
CA ALA A 64 8.39 -14.78 -13.69
C ALA A 64 7.42 -13.61 -13.51
N THR A 65 6.81 -13.47 -12.33
CA THR A 65 5.90 -12.38 -11.96
C THR A 65 6.19 -11.92 -10.55
N TYR A 66 5.82 -10.69 -10.20
CA TYR A 66 6.28 -10.02 -8.99
C TYR A 66 5.16 -9.27 -8.31
N SER A 67 5.13 -9.25 -6.98
CA SER A 67 4.24 -8.39 -6.20
C SER A 67 4.86 -8.04 -4.86
N ALA A 68 4.67 -6.80 -4.43
CA ALA A 68 5.12 -6.34 -3.12
C ALA A 68 3.94 -5.82 -2.30
N VAL A 69 3.98 -6.01 -0.98
CA VAL A 69 3.02 -5.47 0.01
C VAL A 69 3.82 -4.66 1.01
N TRP A 70 3.49 -3.36 1.18
CA TRP A 70 4.31 -2.48 1.98
C TRP A 70 3.55 -1.30 2.60
N VAL A 71 4.19 -0.63 3.55
CA VAL A 71 3.81 0.69 4.08
C VAL A 71 4.94 1.66 3.86
N GLY A 72 4.61 2.94 3.58
CA GLY A 72 5.60 3.97 3.29
C GLY A 72 5.18 5.36 3.73
N ILE A 73 6.15 6.27 3.76
CA ILE A 73 5.98 7.72 3.94
C ILE A 73 6.60 8.39 2.72
N GLY A 74 5.86 9.35 2.09
CA GLY A 74 6.28 10.05 0.87
C GLY A 74 6.00 9.27 -0.41
N GLY A 75 6.31 9.86 -1.56
CA GLY A 75 6.21 9.18 -2.86
C GLY A 75 4.85 9.28 -3.56
N PHE A 76 3.79 9.74 -2.92
CA PHE A 76 2.47 9.84 -3.56
C PHE A 76 2.41 10.94 -4.64
N SER A 77 3.05 12.06 -4.42
CA SER A 77 3.11 13.14 -5.42
C SER A 77 4.09 12.77 -6.54
N VAL A 78 3.74 13.10 -7.78
CA VAL A 78 4.65 12.96 -8.95
C VAL A 78 5.94 13.78 -8.82
N ASN A 79 5.95 14.79 -7.94
CA ASN A 79 7.10 15.61 -7.64
C ASN A 79 7.82 15.20 -6.34
N SER A 80 7.43 14.09 -5.73
CA SER A 80 8.08 13.62 -4.52
C SER A 80 9.54 13.23 -4.79
N PRO A 81 10.49 13.74 -4.02
CA PRO A 81 11.91 13.42 -4.21
C PRO A 81 12.32 12.12 -3.51
N ALA A 82 11.47 11.56 -2.64
CA ALA A 82 11.80 10.44 -1.77
C ALA A 82 10.55 9.59 -1.42
N LEU A 83 10.81 8.35 -1.00
CA LEU A 83 9.82 7.44 -0.41
C LEU A 83 10.56 6.50 0.54
N GLU A 84 10.14 6.46 1.78
CA GLU A 84 10.67 5.59 2.83
C GLU A 84 9.70 4.43 3.04
N GLN A 85 10.08 3.22 2.62
CA GLN A 85 9.17 2.09 2.60
C GLN A 85 9.80 0.79 3.11
N ILE A 86 8.94 -0.11 3.64
CA ILE A 86 9.32 -1.45 4.09
C ILE A 86 8.17 -2.41 3.88
N GLY A 87 8.49 -3.63 3.42
CA GLY A 87 7.48 -4.61 3.08
C GLY A 87 7.98 -6.01 2.84
N THR A 88 7.11 -6.77 2.18
CA THR A 88 7.34 -8.16 1.77
C THR A 88 7.00 -8.35 0.30
N GLU A 89 7.61 -9.32 -0.33
CA GLU A 89 7.32 -9.74 -1.70
C GLU A 89 6.64 -11.10 -1.73
N SER A 90 5.85 -11.33 -2.78
CA SER A 90 5.29 -12.62 -3.14
C SER A 90 5.42 -12.80 -4.64
N ASP A 91 6.49 -13.47 -5.05
CA ASP A 91 6.94 -13.55 -6.42
C ASP A 91 6.82 -14.96 -6.97
N CYS A 92 6.75 -15.06 -8.29
CA CYS A 92 6.86 -16.30 -9.03
C CYS A 92 8.20 -16.36 -9.76
N THR A 93 8.96 -17.42 -9.54
CA THR A 93 10.15 -17.69 -10.35
C THR A 93 9.78 -18.21 -11.74
N ALA A 94 10.72 -18.15 -12.69
CA ALA A 94 10.54 -18.74 -14.02
C ALA A 94 10.30 -20.26 -13.97
N SER A 95 10.74 -20.94 -12.90
CA SER A 95 10.45 -22.37 -12.69
C SER A 95 9.02 -22.63 -12.17
N GLY A 96 8.19 -21.61 -11.97
CA GLY A 96 6.81 -21.76 -11.47
C GLY A 96 6.72 -21.92 -9.95
N ARG A 97 7.73 -21.51 -9.20
CA ARG A 97 7.74 -21.60 -7.73
C ARG A 97 7.43 -20.24 -7.11
N ALA A 98 6.52 -20.22 -6.15
CA ALA A 98 6.26 -19.05 -5.31
C ALA A 98 7.38 -18.85 -4.29
N VAL A 99 7.84 -17.60 -4.14
CA VAL A 99 8.89 -17.19 -3.21
C VAL A 99 8.41 -15.95 -2.45
N SER A 100 8.66 -15.91 -1.15
CA SER A 100 8.41 -14.73 -0.32
C SER A 100 9.73 -14.21 0.24
N SER A 101 9.88 -12.90 0.28
CA SER A 101 11.04 -12.21 0.86
C SER A 101 10.60 -10.95 1.62
N ALA A 102 11.52 -10.35 2.35
CA ALA A 102 11.33 -9.08 3.03
C ALA A 102 12.39 -8.08 2.54
N TRP A 103 12.00 -6.81 2.45
CA TRP A 103 12.85 -5.74 1.92
C TRP A 103 12.49 -4.37 2.52
N TYR A 104 13.38 -3.41 2.36
CA TYR A 104 13.11 -1.99 2.56
C TYR A 104 13.77 -1.15 1.47
N GLU A 105 13.30 0.06 1.28
CA GLU A 105 13.85 0.99 0.32
C GLU A 105 13.71 2.43 0.82
N LEU A 106 14.70 3.23 0.51
CA LEU A 106 14.73 4.68 0.74
C LEU A 106 15.06 5.33 -0.60
N VAL A 107 14.03 5.65 -1.36
CA VAL A 107 14.18 6.26 -2.69
C VAL A 107 14.92 7.61 -2.57
N PRO A 108 15.90 7.89 -3.44
CA PRO A 108 16.24 7.19 -4.68
C PRO A 108 17.27 6.05 -4.54
N SER A 109 17.60 5.64 -3.34
CA SER A 109 18.50 4.49 -3.14
C SER A 109 17.78 3.19 -3.49
N ALA A 110 18.55 2.23 -3.94
CA ALA A 110 18.07 0.90 -4.28
C ALA A 110 17.45 0.14 -3.10
N SER A 111 16.46 -0.70 -3.38
CA SER A 111 15.87 -1.62 -2.41
C SER A 111 16.93 -2.59 -1.83
N ARG A 112 16.73 -2.99 -0.58
CA ARG A 112 17.63 -3.88 0.14
C ARG A 112 16.86 -5.02 0.80
N GLY A 113 17.30 -6.25 0.54
CA GLY A 113 16.76 -7.43 1.18
C GLY A 113 16.99 -7.41 2.70
N VAL A 114 16.01 -7.93 3.44
CA VAL A 114 16.03 -8.07 4.89
C VAL A 114 16.19 -9.55 5.26
N LYS A 115 17.10 -9.86 6.17
CA LYS A 115 17.27 -11.22 6.70
C LYS A 115 16.15 -11.59 7.68
N LEU A 116 14.94 -11.65 7.19
CA LEU A 116 13.74 -12.09 7.89
C LEU A 116 13.03 -13.13 7.01
N THR A 117 12.94 -14.37 7.49
CA THR A 117 12.21 -15.41 6.77
C THR A 117 10.71 -15.08 6.80
N VAL A 118 10.11 -15.00 5.63
CA VAL A 118 8.68 -14.76 5.42
C VAL A 118 8.08 -15.95 4.71
N LYS A 119 6.92 -16.41 5.17
CA LYS A 119 6.18 -17.51 4.54
C LYS A 119 4.75 -17.10 4.23
N PRO A 120 4.13 -17.66 3.19
CA PRO A 120 2.71 -17.48 2.95
C PRO A 120 1.88 -17.75 4.22
N GLY A 121 0.90 -16.89 4.48
CA GLY A 121 0.05 -16.96 5.67
C GLY A 121 0.65 -16.31 6.93
N ASP A 122 1.93 -15.92 6.94
CA ASP A 122 2.50 -15.18 8.06
C ASP A 122 1.81 -13.82 8.21
N ARG A 123 1.53 -13.44 9.46
CA ARG A 123 0.96 -12.14 9.77
C ARG A 123 2.08 -11.13 10.01
N MET A 124 2.22 -10.22 9.07
CA MET A 124 3.28 -9.22 9.05
C MET A 124 2.77 -7.87 9.58
N ARG A 125 3.58 -7.19 10.41
CA ARG A 125 3.36 -5.80 10.80
C ARG A 125 4.57 -4.98 10.41
N ALA A 126 4.34 -3.88 9.70
CA ALA A 126 5.39 -2.95 9.32
C ALA A 126 5.11 -1.55 9.87
N GLY A 127 6.17 -0.75 9.94
CA GLY A 127 6.09 0.66 10.29
C GLY A 127 7.31 1.42 9.80
N VAL A 128 7.05 2.65 9.36
CA VAL A 128 8.07 3.67 9.06
C VAL A 128 7.87 4.82 10.04
N THR A 129 8.94 5.30 10.62
CA THR A 129 8.94 6.49 11.49
C THR A 129 10.03 7.43 11.01
N VAL A 130 9.68 8.71 10.85
CA VAL A 130 10.61 9.80 10.49
C VAL A 130 10.66 10.77 11.65
N SER A 131 11.87 11.05 12.16
CA SER A 131 12.12 12.03 13.22
C SER A 131 13.49 12.65 13.04
N ASP A 132 13.56 13.97 12.97
CA ASP A 132 14.80 14.73 12.88
C ASP A 132 15.76 14.23 11.77
N GLY A 133 15.20 13.87 10.61
CA GLY A 133 15.96 13.33 9.47
C GLY A 133 16.39 11.86 9.63
N GLU A 134 16.11 11.22 10.76
CA GLU A 134 16.28 9.77 10.92
C GLU A 134 15.02 9.03 10.45
N VAL A 135 15.21 7.99 9.66
CA VAL A 135 14.17 7.04 9.24
C VAL A 135 14.38 5.73 10.01
N THR A 136 13.38 5.35 10.79
CA THR A 136 13.33 4.05 11.45
C THR A 136 12.32 3.15 10.74
N LEU A 137 12.81 2.03 10.21
CA LEU A 137 12.04 0.99 9.53
C LEU A 137 11.89 -0.21 10.45
N THR A 138 10.67 -0.73 10.58
CA THR A 138 10.38 -1.93 11.39
C THR A 138 9.50 -2.91 10.61
N LEU A 139 9.84 -4.19 10.66
CA LEU A 139 9.04 -5.28 10.11
C LEU A 139 9.03 -6.44 11.10
N THR A 140 7.83 -6.86 11.50
CA THR A 140 7.62 -7.93 12.49
C THR A 140 6.73 -9.02 11.90
N ASP A 141 7.22 -10.22 11.90
CA ASP A 141 6.42 -11.43 11.73
C ASP A 141 5.77 -11.78 13.07
N LEU A 142 4.48 -11.50 13.17
CA LEU A 142 3.67 -11.75 14.35
C LEU A 142 3.37 -13.24 14.55
N THR A 143 3.42 -14.03 13.49
CA THR A 143 3.17 -15.48 13.53
C THR A 143 4.37 -16.21 14.13
N ARG A 144 5.58 -15.78 13.79
CA ARG A 144 6.84 -16.43 14.20
C ARG A 144 7.59 -15.67 15.30
N HIS A 145 7.05 -14.52 15.74
CA HIS A 145 7.65 -13.67 16.77
C HIS A 145 9.09 -13.24 16.43
N ARG A 146 9.32 -12.86 15.19
CA ARG A 146 10.61 -12.36 14.69
C ARG A 146 10.46 -10.95 14.16
N SER A 147 11.47 -10.12 14.34
CA SER A 147 11.44 -8.74 13.90
C SER A 147 12.76 -8.29 13.30
N PHE A 148 12.65 -7.31 12.44
CA PHE A 148 13.74 -6.52 11.89
C PHE A 148 13.49 -5.06 12.22
N ALA A 149 14.56 -4.33 12.54
CA ALA A 149 14.55 -2.89 12.68
C ALA A 149 15.84 -2.30 12.11
N LYS A 150 15.70 -1.16 11.44
CA LYS A 150 16.83 -0.42 10.86
C LYS A 150 16.62 1.06 11.03
N ARG A 151 17.69 1.80 11.39
CA ARG A 151 17.73 3.26 11.43
C ARG A 151 18.70 3.75 10.39
N LEU A 152 18.31 4.78 9.67
CA LEU A 152 19.05 5.34 8.55
C LEU A 152 18.87 6.86 8.51
N HIS A 153 19.85 7.57 7.98
CA HIS A 153 19.81 9.01 7.75
C HIS A 153 19.97 9.25 6.24
N PRO A 154 18.89 9.17 5.46
CA PRO A 154 18.94 9.48 4.04
C PRO A 154 19.19 10.97 3.82
N ALA A 155 19.75 11.32 2.67
CA ALA A 155 20.02 12.71 2.33
C ALA A 155 18.74 13.54 2.08
N VAL A 156 17.66 12.88 1.69
CA VAL A 156 16.35 13.47 1.41
C VAL A 156 15.28 12.60 2.03
N VAL A 157 14.25 13.21 2.59
CA VAL A 157 13.05 12.57 3.15
C VAL A 157 11.83 13.33 2.63
N ASP A 158 10.80 12.63 2.20
CA ASP A 158 9.49 13.22 1.92
C ASP A 158 8.47 12.75 2.96
N THR A 159 7.81 13.69 3.62
CA THR A 159 6.80 13.42 4.65
C THR A 159 5.41 13.87 4.24
N SER A 160 5.19 14.16 2.96
CA SER A 160 3.93 14.74 2.45
C SER A 160 2.76 13.77 2.40
N SER A 161 3.02 12.47 2.50
CA SER A 161 1.99 11.43 2.42
C SER A 161 2.36 10.20 3.27
N ALA A 162 1.38 9.30 3.46
CA ALA A 162 1.59 7.98 4.06
C ALA A 162 0.73 6.95 3.32
N GLU A 163 1.30 5.74 3.08
CA GLU A 163 0.76 4.77 2.14
C GLU A 163 0.69 3.34 2.70
N TRP A 164 -0.30 2.58 2.17
CA TRP A 164 -0.49 1.13 2.34
C TRP A 164 -0.77 0.54 0.96
N ILE A 165 0.20 -0.16 0.39
CA ILE A 165 0.22 -0.48 -1.04
C ILE A 165 0.48 -1.96 -1.28
N VAL A 166 -0.18 -2.47 -2.34
CA VAL A 166 0.26 -3.64 -3.11
C VAL A 166 0.76 -3.12 -4.45
N GLU A 167 1.95 -3.53 -4.83
CA GLU A 167 2.69 -3.00 -5.98
C GLU A 167 3.08 -4.07 -6.99
N ALA A 168 3.00 -3.73 -8.29
CA ALA A 168 3.77 -4.34 -9.35
C ALA A 168 5.13 -3.63 -9.41
N PRO A 169 6.23 -4.22 -8.88
CA PRO A 169 7.49 -3.50 -8.79
C PRO A 169 8.05 -3.10 -10.14
N SER A 170 8.86 -2.04 -10.17
CA SER A 170 9.50 -1.55 -11.38
C SER A 170 11.00 -1.80 -11.37
N VAL A 171 11.57 -2.01 -12.53
CA VAL A 171 13.02 -2.05 -12.76
C VAL A 171 13.43 -0.88 -13.63
N CYS A 172 14.48 -0.18 -13.23
CA CYS A 172 15.01 0.97 -13.94
C CYS A 172 16.43 0.69 -14.46
N SER A 173 16.68 0.92 -15.72
CA SER A 173 18.04 0.91 -16.28
C SER A 173 18.79 2.21 -16.01
N ASN A 174 18.04 3.29 -15.76
CA ASN A 174 18.52 4.61 -15.30
C ASN A 174 17.33 5.39 -14.74
N SER A 175 17.54 6.59 -14.23
CA SER A 175 16.50 7.43 -13.60
C SER A 175 15.30 7.78 -14.49
N PHE A 176 15.38 7.55 -15.81
CA PHE A 176 14.35 7.92 -16.79
C PHE A 176 13.77 6.73 -17.56
N ASN A 177 14.36 5.55 -17.44
CA ASN A 177 13.95 4.37 -18.19
C ASN A 177 13.60 3.22 -17.23
N CYS A 178 12.40 3.30 -16.69
CA CYS A 178 11.85 2.29 -15.81
C CYS A 178 10.69 1.57 -16.49
N HIS A 179 10.52 0.29 -16.20
CA HIS A 179 9.37 -0.47 -16.62
C HIS A 179 8.81 -1.29 -15.46
N THR A 180 7.51 -1.33 -15.37
CA THR A 180 6.79 -2.15 -14.39
C THR A 180 6.93 -3.62 -14.75
N LEU A 181 7.28 -4.44 -13.76
CA LEU A 181 7.36 -5.88 -13.92
C LEU A 181 5.96 -6.50 -13.98
N PRO A 182 5.82 -7.69 -14.62
CA PRO A 182 4.54 -8.39 -14.63
C PRO A 182 4.04 -8.67 -13.21
N LEU A 183 2.81 -8.25 -12.90
CA LEU A 183 2.21 -8.46 -11.59
C LEU A 183 1.96 -9.93 -11.33
N ALA A 184 2.39 -10.44 -10.17
CA ALA A 184 2.06 -11.77 -9.70
C ALA A 184 0.58 -11.86 -9.32
N ASP A 185 -0.06 -13.00 -9.61
CA ASP A 185 -1.37 -13.33 -9.06
C ASP A 185 -1.23 -13.65 -7.56
N PHE A 186 -1.29 -12.62 -6.75
CA PHE A 186 -1.24 -12.74 -5.28
C PHE A 186 -2.62 -13.08 -4.67
N GLY A 187 -3.65 -13.31 -5.49
CA GLY A 187 -5.04 -13.52 -5.05
C GLY A 187 -5.59 -12.28 -4.37
N SER A 188 -5.54 -12.25 -3.05
CA SER A 188 -5.92 -11.08 -2.26
C SER A 188 -5.07 -10.97 -0.99
N THR A 189 -4.85 -9.73 -0.55
CA THR A 189 -4.24 -9.46 0.76
C THR A 189 -4.97 -8.31 1.44
N GLY A 190 -5.16 -8.41 2.76
CA GLY A 190 -5.88 -7.41 3.54
C GLY A 190 -4.96 -6.66 4.48
N PHE A 191 -5.04 -5.33 4.45
CA PHE A 191 -4.45 -4.48 5.48
C PHE A 191 -5.40 -4.33 6.67
N THR A 192 -4.85 -4.35 7.87
CA THR A 192 -5.54 -4.07 9.14
C THR A 192 -4.65 -3.20 10.02
N ALA A 193 -5.26 -2.51 11.00
CA ALA A 193 -4.53 -1.57 11.87
C ALA A 193 -3.69 -0.56 11.05
N ALA A 194 -4.22 -0.12 9.92
CA ALA A 194 -3.63 0.90 9.08
C ALA A 194 -3.80 2.27 9.74
N MET A 195 -2.69 2.83 10.22
CA MET A 195 -2.66 4.07 11.01
C MET A 195 -1.53 4.98 10.53
N ALA A 196 -1.79 6.28 10.50
CA ALA A 196 -0.79 7.31 10.28
C ALA A 196 -0.72 8.27 11.47
N THR A 197 0.46 8.88 11.68
CA THR A 197 0.63 9.93 12.67
C THR A 197 1.26 11.13 11.99
N SER A 198 0.62 12.30 12.09
CA SER A 198 1.18 13.56 11.58
C SER A 198 2.38 14.02 12.39
N SER A 199 3.15 14.97 11.87
CA SER A 199 4.26 15.62 12.58
C SER A 199 3.82 16.31 13.86
N THR A 200 2.58 16.82 13.92
CA THR A 200 1.99 17.43 15.13
C THR A 200 1.59 16.42 16.21
N GLY A 201 1.66 15.11 15.91
CA GLY A 201 1.30 14.04 16.85
C GLY A 201 -0.12 13.52 16.72
N HIS A 202 -0.93 14.05 15.81
CA HIS A 202 -2.28 13.51 15.55
C HIS A 202 -2.19 12.11 14.97
N LEU A 203 -2.81 11.14 15.64
CA LEU A 203 -2.91 9.74 15.24
C LEU A 203 -4.30 9.48 14.66
N GLY A 204 -4.36 8.97 13.43
CA GLY A 204 -5.63 8.65 12.77
C GLY A 204 -5.55 7.41 11.88
N THR A 205 -6.72 6.95 11.44
CA THR A 205 -6.86 5.89 10.43
C THR A 205 -6.75 6.47 9.03
N ILE A 206 -6.82 5.64 7.99
CA ILE A 206 -6.85 6.11 6.60
C ILE A 206 -8.01 7.12 6.37
N GLU A 207 -9.18 6.90 6.99
CA GLU A 207 -10.40 7.73 6.81
C GLU A 207 -10.47 8.93 7.76
N ASP A 208 -9.38 9.27 8.46
CA ASP A 208 -9.37 10.40 9.39
C ASP A 208 -9.57 11.74 8.63
N ARG A 209 -10.36 12.64 9.24
CA ARG A 209 -10.71 13.95 8.63
C ARG A 209 -9.56 14.96 8.63
N ALA A 210 -8.47 14.67 9.32
CA ALA A 210 -7.29 15.54 9.35
C ALA A 210 -6.51 15.53 8.02
N TRP A 211 -6.82 14.61 7.12
CA TRP A 211 -6.17 14.46 5.82
C TRP A 211 -7.12 14.00 4.73
N THR A 212 -6.66 14.09 3.51
CA THR A 212 -7.36 13.60 2.31
C THR A 212 -6.99 12.13 2.10
N THR A 213 -7.99 11.30 1.90
CA THR A 213 -7.85 9.88 1.56
C THR A 213 -7.96 9.68 0.06
N THR A 214 -7.00 9.01 -0.54
CA THR A 214 -7.06 8.59 -1.96
C THR A 214 -6.97 7.07 -2.05
N ARG A 215 -7.99 6.45 -2.66
CA ARG A 215 -7.99 5.05 -3.04
C ARG A 215 -7.31 4.89 -4.40
N ILE A 216 -6.34 4.00 -4.49
CA ILE A 216 -5.53 3.78 -5.69
C ILE A 216 -5.87 2.41 -6.27
N SER A 217 -6.09 2.36 -7.59
CA SER A 217 -6.26 1.14 -8.37
C SER A 217 -5.09 1.00 -9.33
N LEU A 218 -4.53 -0.21 -9.43
CA LEU A 218 -3.49 -0.52 -10.38
C LEU A 218 -4.16 -0.76 -11.74
N ALA A 219 -3.96 0.16 -12.66
CA ALA A 219 -4.45 0.05 -14.02
C ALA A 219 -3.54 -0.87 -14.84
N SER A 220 -4.13 -1.79 -15.61
CA SER A 220 -3.34 -2.49 -16.60
C SER A 220 -3.22 -1.60 -17.85
N THR A 221 -2.04 -1.29 -18.20
CA THR A 221 -1.72 -0.47 -19.37
C THR A 221 -1.49 -1.32 -20.62
N GLY A 222 -2.37 -2.26 -20.87
CA GLY A 222 -2.44 -2.94 -22.17
C GLY A 222 -3.04 -2.00 -23.21
N ARG A 223 -2.23 -1.17 -23.88
CA ARG A 223 -2.63 -0.58 -25.16
C ARG A 223 -2.62 -1.68 -26.20
N THR A 224 -3.74 -2.33 -26.40
CA THR A 224 -4.05 -2.89 -27.70
C THR A 224 -4.55 -1.74 -28.58
N PHE A 225 -3.84 -1.45 -29.67
CA PHE A 225 -4.30 -0.59 -30.73
C PHE A 225 -5.45 -1.27 -31.48
N VAL A 226 -6.63 -1.27 -30.91
CA VAL A 226 -7.90 -1.50 -31.61
C VAL A 226 -8.93 -0.64 -30.92
N SER A 227 -9.54 0.26 -31.71
CA SER A 227 -10.62 1.14 -31.36
C SER A 227 -11.72 0.40 -30.58
N ASP A 228 -12.06 0.89 -29.42
CA ASP A 228 -13.35 1.25 -28.89
C ASP A 228 -13.29 1.35 -27.37
N SER A 229 -13.73 2.49 -26.86
CA SER A 229 -14.30 2.80 -25.53
C SER A 229 -14.27 1.67 -24.49
N SER A 230 -13.14 1.18 -24.04
CA SER A 230 -13.06 0.30 -22.89
C SER A 230 -12.26 0.96 -21.78
N ALA A 231 -12.88 1.05 -20.60
CA ALA A 231 -12.24 1.40 -19.36
C ALA A 231 -10.89 0.66 -19.24
N SER A 232 -9.84 1.37 -18.79
CA SER A 232 -8.54 0.77 -18.47
C SER A 232 -8.77 -0.49 -17.65
N ALA A 233 -8.33 -1.64 -18.15
CA ALA A 233 -8.50 -2.85 -17.41
C ALA A 233 -7.66 -2.78 -16.13
N THR A 234 -8.28 -3.03 -14.98
CA THR A 234 -7.66 -2.91 -13.67
C THR A 234 -7.00 -4.23 -13.28
N ALA A 235 -5.68 -4.23 -13.02
CA ALA A 235 -4.92 -5.42 -12.62
C ALA A 235 -5.01 -5.72 -11.11
N ALA A 236 -5.21 -4.70 -10.27
CA ALA A 236 -5.47 -4.86 -8.85
C ALA A 236 -6.33 -3.71 -8.31
N VAL A 237 -7.23 -4.01 -7.38
CA VAL A 237 -8.19 -3.04 -6.83
C VAL A 237 -8.27 -3.13 -5.32
N ALA A 238 -8.25 -1.97 -4.66
CA ALA A 238 -8.52 -1.87 -3.23
C ALA A 238 -10.04 -1.84 -2.99
N SER A 239 -10.51 -2.55 -1.97
CA SER A 239 -11.90 -2.48 -1.49
C SER A 239 -12.20 -1.11 -0.85
N PRO A 240 -13.46 -0.77 -0.62
CA PRO A 240 -13.80 0.28 0.35
C PRO A 240 -13.17 0.01 1.72
N LEU A 241 -12.97 1.07 2.50
CA LEU A 241 -12.48 0.98 3.87
C LEU A 241 -13.50 0.32 4.81
N SER A 242 -13.02 -0.39 5.80
CA SER A 242 -13.77 -1.03 6.87
C SER A 242 -13.08 -0.79 8.22
N SER A 243 -13.67 -1.29 9.32
CA SER A 243 -13.11 -1.14 10.66
C SER A 243 -12.80 0.32 11.02
N LYS A 244 -13.74 1.24 10.73
CA LYS A 244 -13.60 2.69 10.96
C LYS A 244 -12.37 3.27 10.24
N GLY A 245 -12.17 2.87 8.99
CA GLY A 245 -11.11 3.39 8.13
C GLY A 245 -9.72 2.79 8.36
N SER A 246 -9.58 1.71 9.14
CA SER A 246 -8.27 1.10 9.44
C SER A 246 -8.02 -0.22 8.74
N ALA A 247 -8.92 -0.67 7.86
CA ALA A 247 -8.78 -1.94 7.16
C ALA A 247 -9.35 -1.89 5.73
N PHE A 248 -8.73 -2.62 4.82
CA PHE A 248 -9.18 -2.84 3.44
C PHE A 248 -8.49 -4.07 2.86
N THR A 249 -8.97 -4.52 1.70
CA THR A 249 -8.38 -5.65 0.96
C THR A 249 -7.99 -5.18 -0.44
N VAL A 250 -6.83 -5.61 -0.93
CA VAL A 250 -6.44 -5.49 -2.33
C VAL A 250 -6.60 -6.85 -2.99
N THR A 251 -7.30 -6.87 -4.14
CA THR A 251 -7.57 -8.09 -4.89
C THR A 251 -6.96 -8.01 -6.29
N TYR A 252 -6.21 -9.04 -6.66
CA TYR A 252 -5.74 -9.25 -8.03
C TYR A 252 -6.91 -9.47 -8.98
N ARG A 253 -6.80 -8.97 -10.20
CA ARG A 253 -7.79 -9.15 -11.26
C ARG A 253 -7.15 -9.87 -12.43
N SER A 254 -7.59 -11.09 -12.70
CA SER A 254 -7.18 -11.87 -13.87
C SER A 254 -7.79 -11.33 -15.16
N GLY A 255 -7.10 -11.54 -16.27
CA GLY A 255 -7.61 -11.19 -17.62
C GLY A 255 -6.98 -9.96 -18.23
N VAL A 256 -6.03 -9.35 -17.56
CA VAL A 256 -5.33 -8.18 -18.07
C VAL A 256 -3.85 -8.51 -18.28
N ALA A 257 -3.39 -8.45 -19.53
CA ALA A 257 -1.96 -8.53 -19.82
C ALA A 257 -1.28 -7.24 -19.33
N SER A 258 -0.38 -7.34 -18.35
CA SER A 258 0.48 -6.22 -17.97
C SER A 258 1.39 -5.89 -19.16
N ALA A 259 1.15 -4.78 -19.86
CA ALA A 259 2.10 -4.25 -20.81
C ALA A 259 3.10 -3.37 -20.07
N PRO A 260 4.39 -3.36 -20.48
CA PRO A 260 5.36 -2.45 -19.91
C PRO A 260 4.99 -1.01 -20.23
N VAL A 261 4.87 -0.17 -19.20
CA VAL A 261 4.71 1.28 -19.32
C VAL A 261 5.73 1.99 -18.47
N ASN A 262 6.14 3.15 -18.93
CA ASN A 262 6.91 4.06 -18.11
C ASN A 262 6.02 4.49 -16.92
N PRO A 263 6.45 4.29 -15.68
CA PRO A 263 5.69 4.71 -14.51
C PRO A 263 5.49 6.23 -14.54
N VAL A 264 4.30 6.68 -14.20
CA VAL A 264 3.95 8.11 -14.12
C VAL A 264 4.54 8.73 -12.84
N HIS A 265 4.95 7.92 -11.89
CA HIS A 265 5.68 8.35 -10.69
C HIS A 265 7.18 8.41 -10.95
N PRO A 266 7.94 9.28 -10.24
CA PRO A 266 9.39 9.27 -10.34
C PRO A 266 9.86 7.84 -10.13
N ALA A 267 10.63 7.39 -11.10
CA ALA A 267 11.06 6.02 -11.21
C ALA A 267 11.83 5.64 -9.96
N PHE A 268 11.27 4.73 -9.19
CA PHE A 268 11.99 4.11 -8.10
C PHE A 268 13.09 3.26 -8.72
N VAL A 269 14.33 3.63 -8.49
CA VAL A 269 15.47 2.82 -8.89
C VAL A 269 15.48 1.61 -7.97
N ALA A 270 14.85 0.53 -8.38
CA ALA A 270 15.12 -0.76 -7.78
C ALA A 270 16.59 -1.08 -8.09
N GLY A 271 17.47 -0.80 -7.13
CA GLY A 271 18.85 -1.25 -7.24
C GLY A 271 18.87 -2.76 -7.19
N ASP A 272 19.88 -3.33 -7.82
CA ASP A 272 20.15 -4.76 -7.99
C ASP A 272 19.28 -5.66 -7.10
N ARG A 273 18.10 -6.03 -7.59
CA ARG A 273 17.42 -7.20 -7.08
C ARG A 273 18.40 -8.33 -7.26
N LEU A 274 18.57 -9.11 -6.21
CA LEU A 274 19.34 -10.33 -6.20
C LEU A 274 19.33 -10.95 -7.60
N THR A 275 20.48 -10.90 -8.27
CA THR A 275 20.62 -11.47 -9.59
C THR A 275 20.18 -12.93 -9.54
N HIS A 276 19.67 -13.46 -10.62
CA HIS A 276 19.18 -14.83 -10.74
C HIS A 276 20.17 -15.90 -10.22
N SER A 277 21.45 -15.56 -10.07
CA SER A 277 22.50 -16.39 -9.50
C SER A 277 22.38 -16.61 -7.98
N ASP A 278 21.78 -15.68 -7.24
CA ASP A 278 21.65 -15.83 -5.76
C ASP A 278 20.45 -16.68 -5.34
N LEU A 279 19.47 -16.87 -6.23
CA LEU A 279 18.29 -17.71 -5.98
C LEU A 279 18.50 -19.18 -6.36
N SER A 280 19.58 -19.52 -7.10
CA SER A 280 19.89 -20.91 -7.50
C SER A 280 20.79 -21.65 -6.52
N ALA A 281 21.32 -20.99 -5.49
CA ALA A 281 22.31 -21.55 -4.56
C ALA A 281 21.77 -21.81 -3.13
N ARG A 282 20.42 -21.89 -2.94
CA ARG A 282 19.85 -22.29 -1.64
C ARG A 282 18.64 -23.19 -1.80
#